data_da43f9140c40efdc06c3710d8a996f01
#
_entry.id   da43f9140c40efdc06c3710d8a996f01
#
_cell.length_a   1.000
_cell.length_b   1.000
_cell.length_c   1.000
_cell.angle_alpha   90.00
_cell.angle_beta   90.00
_cell.angle_gamma   90.00
#
_symmetry.space_group_name_H-M   'P 1'
#
loop_
_entity.id
_entity.type
_entity.pdbx_description
1 polymer ?
#
loop_
_entity_poly.entity_id
_entity_poly.type
_entity_poly.pdbx_seq_one_letter_code
_entity_poly.pdbx_strand_id
1 'polypeptide(L)'
;MTTSPLDMWKLEMAVKSSPSILLCGAKPWPGSRDPDHRRHAPNANWVTTDIEAGTEVDIVADLQTVFQAEDGKYVEAFDGIFCPAVLEHIARPWVALYSMAQLLKVGGSLYIQTHQTFPLHGYPHDYFRFSREALELLCFDAGLVTLQSGYDGPCSIVPPAECAVWNVLAECFLNVTICAKK
;
A
#
# COMPACT_ATOMS: atom_id res chain seq x y z
N MET A 1 9.36 16.74 -15.03
CA MET A 1 9.52 15.66 -14.04
C MET A 1 8.11 15.19 -13.66
N THR A 2 7.83 13.92 -13.79
CA THR A 2 6.53 13.35 -13.38
C THR A 2 6.50 13.21 -11.85
N THR A 3 5.44 13.68 -11.22
CA THR A 3 5.24 13.53 -9.76
C THR A 3 5.16 12.04 -9.40
N SER A 4 5.89 11.60 -8.37
CA SER A 4 5.79 10.20 -7.92
C SER A 4 4.44 9.93 -7.25
N PRO A 5 3.96 8.65 -7.19
CA PRO A 5 2.75 8.31 -6.46
C PRO A 5 2.77 8.75 -4.98
N LEU A 6 3.92 8.62 -4.33
CA LEU A 6 4.09 9.09 -2.94
C LEU A 6 3.98 10.61 -2.84
N ASP A 7 4.59 11.36 -3.75
CA ASP A 7 4.49 12.82 -3.73
C ASP A 7 3.08 13.30 -4.08
N MET A 8 2.39 12.59 -4.97
CA MET A 8 0.97 12.87 -5.26
C MET A 8 0.13 12.68 -3.99
N TRP A 9 0.31 11.56 -3.27
CA TRP A 9 -0.40 11.32 -2.02
C TRP A 9 -0.08 12.38 -0.94
N LYS A 10 1.18 12.77 -0.80
CA LYS A 10 1.57 13.87 0.12
C LYS A 10 0.86 15.18 -0.23
N LEU A 11 0.74 15.51 -1.52
CA LEU A 11 0.01 16.70 -1.95
C LEU A 11 -1.47 16.62 -1.55
N GLU A 12 -2.12 15.47 -1.75
CA GLU A 12 -3.51 15.24 -1.32
C GLU A 12 -3.69 15.41 0.20
N MET A 13 -2.69 14.99 1.01
CA MET A 13 -2.74 15.18 2.47
C MET A 13 -2.41 16.62 2.89
N ALA A 14 -1.50 17.28 2.19
CA ALA A 14 -1.03 18.64 2.55
C ALA A 14 -2.12 19.73 2.41
N VAL A 15 -3.12 19.52 1.58
CA VAL A 15 -4.25 20.47 1.44
C VAL A 15 -5.26 20.39 2.58
N LYS A 16 -5.12 19.41 3.47
CA LYS A 16 -5.99 19.18 4.63
C LYS A 16 -5.32 19.70 5.91
N SER A 17 -6.04 20.38 6.77
CA SER A 17 -5.48 21.02 7.98
C SER A 17 -5.03 20.00 9.04
N SER A 18 -5.72 18.86 9.17
CA SER A 18 -5.41 17.79 10.12
C SER A 18 -6.01 16.47 9.62
N PRO A 19 -5.43 15.85 8.56
CA PRO A 19 -6.00 14.67 7.98
C PRO A 19 -5.97 13.48 8.95
N SER A 20 -7.01 12.65 8.93
CA SER A 20 -7.03 11.35 9.59
C SER A 20 -6.46 10.32 8.62
N ILE A 21 -5.40 9.62 9.01
CA ILE A 21 -4.68 8.68 8.14
C ILE A 21 -4.61 7.31 8.81
N LEU A 22 -4.93 6.25 8.05
CA LEU A 22 -4.72 4.87 8.46
C LEU A 22 -3.37 4.37 7.91
N LEU A 23 -2.50 3.90 8.79
CA LEU A 23 -1.28 3.16 8.44
C LEU A 23 -1.56 1.66 8.53
N CYS A 24 -1.38 0.93 7.43
CA CYS A 24 -1.54 -0.51 7.36
C CYS A 24 -0.19 -1.23 7.56
N GLY A 25 -0.19 -2.38 8.26
CA GLY A 25 1.02 -3.15 8.54
C GLY A 25 1.91 -2.46 9.57
N ALA A 26 1.32 -2.01 10.67
CA ALA A 26 2.01 -1.16 11.64
C ALA A 26 2.87 -1.94 12.65
N LYS A 27 2.70 -3.26 12.76
CA LYS A 27 3.50 -4.06 13.70
C LYS A 27 4.93 -4.19 13.21
N PRO A 28 5.94 -3.70 13.97
CA PRO A 28 7.33 -3.91 13.61
C PRO A 28 7.68 -5.40 13.62
N TRP A 29 8.33 -5.91 12.60
CA TRP A 29 8.88 -7.27 12.57
C TRP A 29 10.36 -7.27 13.00
N PRO A 30 10.88 -8.37 13.59
CA PRO A 30 12.26 -8.45 14.03
C PRO A 30 13.25 -8.15 12.90
N GLY A 31 14.08 -7.10 13.07
CA GLY A 31 15.03 -6.65 12.05
C GLY A 31 14.49 -5.59 11.09
N SER A 32 13.21 -5.21 11.17
CA SER A 32 12.71 -4.05 10.45
C SER A 32 13.44 -2.80 10.92
N ARG A 33 13.93 -2.01 9.96
CA ARG A 33 14.19 -0.60 10.21
C ARG A 33 12.85 0.09 9.99
N ASP A 34 12.11 0.31 11.07
CA ASP A 34 10.83 1.02 11.00
C ASP A 34 11.05 2.41 10.37
N PRO A 35 10.65 2.62 9.10
CA PRO A 35 10.68 3.96 8.56
C PRO A 35 9.55 4.73 9.25
N ASP A 36 9.88 5.83 9.92
CA ASP A 36 8.86 6.75 10.45
C ASP A 36 7.99 7.28 9.30
N HIS A 37 6.91 6.56 8.99
CA HIS A 37 5.96 6.94 7.93
C HIS A 37 5.21 8.23 8.26
N ARG A 38 5.09 8.60 9.54
CA ARG A 38 4.42 9.83 10.00
C ARG A 38 5.07 11.10 9.44
N ARG A 39 6.36 11.03 9.09
CA ARG A 39 7.08 12.14 8.42
C ARG A 39 6.46 12.56 7.08
N HIS A 40 5.68 11.69 6.43
CA HIS A 40 5.05 11.99 5.14
C HIS A 40 3.82 12.90 5.26
N ALA A 41 3.20 12.95 6.46
CA ALA A 41 2.11 13.86 6.80
C ALA A 41 2.21 14.23 8.29
N PRO A 42 3.11 15.16 8.66
CA PRO A 42 3.44 15.45 10.08
C PRO A 42 2.29 16.08 10.86
N ASN A 43 1.33 16.69 10.16
CA ASN A 43 0.16 17.31 10.79
C ASN A 43 -1.06 16.37 10.88
N ALA A 44 -0.88 15.09 10.51
CA ALA A 44 -1.98 14.13 10.48
C ALA A 44 -2.22 13.46 11.84
N ASN A 45 -3.47 13.06 12.04
CA ASN A 45 -3.84 12.12 13.08
C ASN A 45 -3.70 10.71 12.51
N TRP A 46 -2.66 10.00 12.93
CA TRP A 46 -2.39 8.64 12.49
C TRP A 46 -3.08 7.61 13.36
N VAL A 47 -3.81 6.71 12.73
CA VAL A 47 -4.36 5.48 13.31
C VAL A 47 -3.65 4.31 12.64
N THR A 48 -3.32 3.28 13.38
CA THR A 48 -2.53 2.15 12.89
C THR A 48 -3.34 0.87 12.89
N THR A 49 -3.12 0.01 11.89
CA THR A 49 -3.76 -1.32 11.84
C THR A 49 -2.76 -2.39 11.45
N ASP A 50 -2.96 -3.57 12.04
CA ASP A 50 -2.23 -4.80 11.71
C ASP A 50 -3.13 -6.01 11.97
N ILE A 51 -2.82 -7.15 11.34
CA ILE A 51 -3.52 -8.43 11.59
C ILE A 51 -3.15 -8.99 12.96
N GLU A 52 -2.00 -8.63 13.49
CA GLU A 52 -1.50 -9.06 14.79
C GLU A 52 -1.45 -7.89 15.78
N ALA A 53 -1.72 -8.18 17.04
CA ALA A 53 -1.61 -7.20 18.12
C ALA A 53 -0.14 -6.77 18.34
N GLY A 54 0.05 -5.48 18.65
CA GLY A 54 1.34 -4.89 18.96
C GLY A 54 1.18 -3.57 19.72
N THR A 55 2.27 -3.06 20.30
CA THR A 55 2.27 -1.79 21.06
C THR A 55 1.97 -0.57 20.19
N GLU A 56 2.25 -0.68 18.89
CA GLU A 56 2.02 0.39 17.89
C GLU A 56 0.76 0.14 17.05
N VAL A 57 -0.13 -0.78 17.48
CA VAL A 57 -1.33 -1.18 16.72
C VAL A 57 -2.59 -0.73 17.45
N ASP A 58 -3.31 0.23 16.86
CA ASP A 58 -4.57 0.74 17.40
C ASP A 58 -5.76 -0.17 17.05
N ILE A 59 -5.74 -0.75 15.84
CA ILE A 59 -6.81 -1.60 15.31
C ILE A 59 -6.21 -2.95 14.92
N VAL A 60 -6.58 -4.02 15.62
CA VAL A 60 -6.19 -5.39 15.25
C VAL A 60 -7.25 -5.95 14.32
N ALA A 61 -6.95 -6.02 13.02
CA ALA A 61 -7.90 -6.49 12.02
C ALA A 61 -7.20 -6.98 10.73
N ASP A 62 -7.84 -7.95 10.06
CA ASP A 62 -7.50 -8.31 8.69
C ASP A 62 -7.97 -7.20 7.73
N LEU A 63 -7.10 -6.71 6.87
CA LEU A 63 -7.45 -5.70 5.86
C LEU A 63 -8.57 -6.13 4.91
N GLN A 64 -8.85 -7.42 4.80
CA GLN A 64 -9.99 -7.93 4.02
C GLN A 64 -11.35 -7.62 4.67
N THR A 65 -11.37 -7.38 5.98
CA THR A 65 -12.60 -7.16 6.77
C THR A 65 -12.53 -5.95 7.69
N VAL A 66 -11.46 -5.16 7.64
CA VAL A 66 -11.21 -4.05 8.57
C VAL A 66 -12.34 -3.02 8.60
N PHE A 67 -13.07 -2.81 7.50
CA PHE A 67 -14.23 -1.92 7.46
C PHE A 67 -15.38 -2.37 8.37
N GLN A 68 -15.40 -3.64 8.79
CA GLN A 68 -16.38 -4.19 9.75
C GLN A 68 -15.89 -4.11 11.20
N ALA A 69 -14.62 -3.73 11.41
CA ALA A 69 -14.07 -3.63 12.76
C ALA A 69 -14.86 -2.61 13.59
N GLU A 70 -15.06 -2.93 14.86
CA GLU A 70 -15.83 -2.10 15.80
C GLU A 70 -17.19 -1.64 15.22
N ASP A 71 -17.96 -2.60 14.68
CA ASP A 71 -19.30 -2.38 14.12
C ASP A 71 -19.35 -1.31 12.99
N GLY A 72 -18.27 -1.23 12.21
CA GLY A 72 -18.18 -0.29 11.08
C GLY A 72 -17.83 1.15 11.45
N LYS A 73 -17.35 1.37 12.65
CA LYS A 73 -16.93 2.70 13.16
C LYS A 73 -15.99 3.45 12.23
N TYR A 74 -15.19 2.73 11.46
CA TYR A 74 -14.15 3.32 10.60
C TYR A 74 -14.58 3.53 9.16
N VAL A 75 -15.83 3.22 8.80
CA VAL A 75 -16.36 3.50 7.46
C VAL A 75 -16.34 5.00 7.21
N GLU A 76 -15.75 5.42 6.08
CA GLU A 76 -15.57 6.83 5.71
C GLU A 76 -14.89 7.71 6.81
N ALA A 77 -13.98 7.09 7.57
CA ALA A 77 -13.30 7.77 8.68
C ALA A 77 -11.98 8.44 8.27
N PHE A 78 -11.33 7.98 7.19
CA PHE A 78 -9.98 8.40 6.87
C PHE A 78 -9.92 9.31 5.64
N ASP A 79 -9.12 10.37 5.75
CA ASP A 79 -8.73 11.24 4.65
C ASP A 79 -7.64 10.60 3.77
N GLY A 80 -6.83 9.75 4.37
CA GLY A 80 -5.76 9.02 3.71
C GLY A 80 -5.58 7.61 4.24
N ILE A 81 -5.12 6.70 3.36
CA ILE A 81 -4.61 5.39 3.75
C ILE A 81 -3.19 5.26 3.22
N PHE A 82 -2.28 4.76 4.05
CA PHE A 82 -0.89 4.50 3.72
C PHE A 82 -0.58 3.02 3.95
N CYS A 83 -0.34 2.28 2.88
CA CYS A 83 -0.21 0.82 2.90
C CYS A 83 1.11 0.38 2.23
N PRO A 84 2.24 0.41 2.95
CA PRO A 84 3.55 0.02 2.43
C PRO A 84 3.84 -1.45 2.73
N ALA A 85 4.23 -2.24 1.72
CA ALA A 85 4.71 -3.62 1.83
C ALA A 85 3.79 -4.54 2.66
N VAL A 86 2.48 -4.51 2.34
CA VAL A 86 1.45 -5.33 3.01
C VAL A 86 0.66 -6.16 2.00
N LEU A 87 0.38 -5.59 0.82
CA LEU A 87 -0.56 -6.19 -0.12
C LEU A 87 -0.10 -7.55 -0.66
N GLU A 88 1.22 -7.77 -0.77
CA GLU A 88 1.83 -9.03 -1.15
C GLU A 88 1.55 -10.18 -0.18
N HIS A 89 1.22 -9.84 1.08
CA HIS A 89 0.92 -10.78 2.16
C HIS A 89 -0.57 -11.10 2.29
N ILE A 90 -1.43 -10.50 1.47
CA ILE A 90 -2.88 -10.65 1.55
C ILE A 90 -3.37 -11.66 0.51
N ALA A 91 -4.08 -12.70 0.97
CA ALA A 91 -4.53 -13.79 0.11
C ALA A 91 -5.58 -13.35 -0.93
N ARG A 92 -6.37 -12.30 -0.64
CA ARG A 92 -7.39 -11.75 -1.55
C ARG A 92 -7.23 -10.23 -1.64
N PRO A 93 -6.23 -9.72 -2.37
CA PRO A 93 -5.93 -8.29 -2.44
C PRO A 93 -7.10 -7.45 -2.99
N TRP A 94 -7.94 -8.00 -3.88
CA TRP A 94 -9.15 -7.34 -4.37
C TRP A 94 -10.17 -7.07 -3.25
N VAL A 95 -10.29 -7.98 -2.26
CA VAL A 95 -11.17 -7.79 -1.10
C VAL A 95 -10.60 -6.71 -0.18
N ALA A 96 -9.29 -6.73 0.03
CA ALA A 96 -8.61 -5.71 0.86
C ALA A 96 -8.73 -4.31 0.23
N LEU A 97 -8.59 -4.18 -1.09
CA LEU A 97 -8.79 -2.90 -1.78
C LEU A 97 -10.22 -2.38 -1.62
N TYR A 98 -11.21 -3.26 -1.82
CA TYR A 98 -12.61 -2.91 -1.56
C TYR A 98 -12.82 -2.44 -0.11
N SER A 99 -12.30 -3.19 0.86
CA SER A 99 -12.35 -2.84 2.28
C SER A 99 -11.72 -1.47 2.56
N MET A 100 -10.50 -1.23 2.07
CA MET A 100 -9.82 0.07 2.23
C MET A 100 -10.61 1.21 1.57
N ALA A 101 -11.25 0.98 0.41
CA ALA A 101 -12.11 1.98 -0.22
C ALA A 101 -13.33 2.36 0.65
N GLN A 102 -13.88 1.41 1.44
CA GLN A 102 -14.96 1.72 2.39
C GLN A 102 -14.49 2.61 3.55
N LEU A 103 -13.23 2.47 3.97
CA LEU A 103 -12.66 3.28 5.05
C LEU A 103 -12.35 4.72 4.63
N LEU A 104 -12.12 4.96 3.34
CA LEU A 104 -11.85 6.30 2.82
C LEU A 104 -13.12 7.15 2.80
N LYS A 105 -12.99 8.39 3.24
CA LYS A 105 -13.98 9.46 2.97
C LYS A 105 -14.07 9.70 1.47
N VAL A 106 -15.19 10.23 1.00
CA VAL A 106 -15.28 10.77 -0.36
C VAL A 106 -14.22 11.85 -0.54
N GLY A 107 -13.43 11.75 -1.60
CA GLY A 107 -12.26 12.60 -1.84
C GLY A 107 -11.02 12.23 -1.01
N GLY A 108 -11.04 11.12 -0.28
CA GLY A 108 -9.88 10.56 0.39
C GLY A 108 -8.95 9.83 -0.57
N SER A 109 -7.67 9.69 -0.21
CA SER A 109 -6.63 9.13 -1.09
C SER A 109 -5.91 7.95 -0.46
N LEU A 110 -5.67 6.91 -1.26
CA LEU A 110 -4.91 5.72 -0.92
C LEU A 110 -3.51 5.77 -1.53
N TYR A 111 -2.49 5.45 -0.76
CA TYR A 111 -1.16 5.12 -1.25
C TYR A 111 -0.83 3.67 -0.95
N ILE A 112 -0.42 2.93 -1.96
CA ILE A 112 0.12 1.58 -1.81
C ILE A 112 1.52 1.53 -2.41
N GLN A 113 2.43 0.89 -1.68
CA GLN A 113 3.67 0.35 -2.20
C GLN A 113 3.66 -1.15 -1.95
N THR A 114 4.00 -1.94 -2.95
CA THR A 114 4.17 -3.40 -2.83
C THR A 114 5.26 -3.86 -3.78
N HIS A 115 5.55 -5.16 -3.82
CA HIS A 115 6.67 -5.66 -4.60
C HIS A 115 6.29 -6.04 -6.02
N GLN A 116 7.10 -5.57 -7.00
CA GLN A 116 7.09 -6.06 -8.37
C GLN A 116 8.06 -7.24 -8.52
N THR A 117 9.27 -7.10 -7.95
CA THR A 117 10.28 -8.15 -7.92
C THR A 117 10.98 -8.11 -6.56
N PHE A 118 10.86 -9.19 -5.79
CA PHE A 118 11.48 -9.29 -4.47
C PHE A 118 11.71 -10.75 -4.11
N PRO A 119 12.75 -11.10 -3.33
CA PRO A 119 12.92 -12.46 -2.81
C PRO A 119 11.70 -12.95 -2.05
N LEU A 120 11.47 -14.26 -2.05
CA LEU A 120 10.42 -14.86 -1.23
C LEU A 120 10.65 -14.51 0.24
N HIS A 121 9.62 -13.99 0.89
CA HIS A 121 9.64 -13.64 2.30
C HIS A 121 8.24 -13.82 2.88
N GLY A 122 8.10 -14.33 4.09
CA GLY A 122 6.80 -14.63 4.66
C GLY A 122 6.56 -13.93 5.99
N TYR A 123 5.47 -13.14 6.08
CA TYR A 123 4.94 -12.61 7.34
C TYR A 123 3.42 -12.49 7.28
N PRO A 124 2.68 -13.51 7.62
CA PRO A 124 3.08 -14.93 7.72
C PRO A 124 3.19 -15.63 6.36
N HIS A 125 2.69 -15.02 5.29
CA HIS A 125 2.61 -15.57 3.93
C HIS A 125 3.11 -14.57 2.90
N ASP A 126 3.51 -15.05 1.73
CA ASP A 126 3.96 -14.26 0.59
C ASP A 126 3.23 -14.77 -0.66
N TYR A 127 2.17 -14.09 -1.07
CA TYR A 127 1.25 -14.58 -2.09
C TYR A 127 1.50 -13.99 -3.48
N PHE A 128 1.86 -12.70 -3.55
CA PHE A 128 1.81 -11.97 -4.82
C PHE A 128 3.04 -11.12 -5.10
N ARG A 129 3.28 -10.91 -6.40
CA ARG A 129 4.07 -9.83 -6.98
C ARG A 129 3.17 -9.09 -7.96
N PHE A 130 3.21 -7.77 -7.96
CA PHE A 130 2.26 -6.95 -8.70
C PHE A 130 2.94 -6.18 -9.83
N SER A 131 2.27 -6.09 -10.98
CA SER A 131 2.56 -5.07 -11.97
C SER A 131 1.79 -3.78 -11.67
N ARG A 132 2.18 -2.71 -12.33
CA ARG A 132 1.46 -1.43 -12.27
C ARG A 132 0.01 -1.60 -12.70
N GLU A 133 -0.20 -2.30 -13.81
CA GLU A 133 -1.53 -2.57 -14.37
C GLU A 133 -2.40 -3.41 -13.41
N ALA A 134 -1.79 -4.31 -12.65
CA ALA A 134 -2.51 -5.09 -11.63
C ALA A 134 -3.03 -4.18 -10.50
N LEU A 135 -2.20 -3.25 -10.00
CA LEU A 135 -2.64 -2.30 -8.97
C LEU A 135 -3.71 -1.33 -9.50
N GLU A 136 -3.56 -0.84 -10.74
CA GLU A 136 -4.55 0.04 -11.37
C GLU A 136 -5.90 -0.67 -11.50
N LEU A 137 -5.91 -1.94 -11.94
CA LEU A 137 -7.13 -2.75 -12.04
C LEU A 137 -7.79 -2.97 -10.68
N LEU A 138 -7.00 -3.34 -9.67
CA LEU A 138 -7.51 -3.54 -8.30
C LEU A 138 -8.13 -2.26 -7.73
N CYS A 139 -7.53 -1.10 -7.96
CA CYS A 139 -8.09 0.18 -7.54
C CYS A 139 -9.39 0.49 -8.30
N PHE A 140 -9.42 0.27 -9.62
CA PHE A 140 -10.61 0.48 -10.44
C PHE A 140 -11.78 -0.40 -9.98
N ASP A 141 -11.54 -1.69 -9.73
CA ASP A 141 -12.55 -2.64 -9.26
C ASP A 141 -13.09 -2.27 -7.87
N ALA A 142 -12.26 -1.62 -7.05
CA ALA A 142 -12.67 -1.09 -5.73
C ALA A 142 -13.39 0.27 -5.81
N GLY A 143 -13.61 0.84 -7.01
CA GLY A 143 -14.26 2.13 -7.21
C GLY A 143 -13.35 3.34 -6.96
N LEU A 144 -12.03 3.15 -7.02
CA LEU A 144 -11.03 4.22 -6.85
C LEU A 144 -10.52 4.70 -8.21
N VAL A 145 -10.22 5.98 -8.32
CA VAL A 145 -9.61 6.60 -9.50
C VAL A 145 -8.11 6.71 -9.28
N THR A 146 -7.31 6.10 -10.15
CA THR A 146 -5.85 6.23 -10.13
C THR A 146 -5.44 7.65 -10.46
N LEU A 147 -4.72 8.29 -9.55
CA LEU A 147 -4.10 9.61 -9.76
C LEU A 147 -2.70 9.47 -10.36
N GLN A 148 -1.92 8.53 -9.87
CA GLN A 148 -0.55 8.26 -10.32
C GLN A 148 -0.16 6.83 -9.97
N SER A 149 0.56 6.17 -10.87
CA SER A 149 1.16 4.86 -10.64
C SER A 149 2.58 4.82 -11.21
N GLY A 150 3.42 3.93 -10.69
CA GLY A 150 4.80 3.84 -11.16
C GLY A 150 5.59 2.72 -10.49
N TYR A 151 6.83 2.59 -10.93
CA TYR A 151 7.80 1.65 -10.37
C TYR A 151 8.91 2.41 -9.64
N ASP A 152 9.52 1.75 -8.66
CA ASP A 152 10.63 2.28 -7.87
C ASP A 152 11.67 1.19 -7.56
N GLY A 153 12.92 1.60 -7.33
CA GLY A 153 14.01 0.70 -7.04
C GLY A 153 14.40 -0.16 -8.26
N PRO A 154 14.95 0.45 -9.36
CA PRO A 154 15.39 -0.32 -10.52
C PRO A 154 16.38 -1.41 -10.11
N CYS A 155 16.18 -2.61 -10.61
CA CYS A 155 17.00 -3.77 -10.32
C CYS A 155 17.17 -4.66 -11.57
N SER A 156 17.95 -5.72 -11.46
CA SER A 156 18.16 -6.68 -12.54
C SER A 156 17.85 -8.09 -12.05
N ILE A 157 17.14 -8.84 -12.87
CA ILE A 157 17.00 -10.28 -12.71
C ILE A 157 18.13 -10.94 -13.50
N VAL A 158 18.88 -11.85 -12.86
CA VAL A 158 19.87 -12.68 -13.54
C VAL A 158 19.17 -13.98 -13.95
N PRO A 159 18.81 -14.14 -15.23
CA PRO A 159 18.16 -15.35 -15.70
C PRO A 159 19.18 -16.51 -15.78
N PRO A 160 18.71 -17.77 -15.82
CA PRO A 160 19.55 -18.91 -16.17
C PRO A 160 20.24 -18.71 -17.54
N ALA A 161 21.42 -19.28 -17.70
CA ALA A 161 22.22 -19.13 -18.93
C ALA A 161 21.47 -19.55 -20.21
N GLU A 162 20.55 -20.51 -20.08
CA GLU A 162 19.71 -20.99 -21.17
C GLU A 162 18.61 -20.01 -21.59
N CYS A 163 18.31 -19.02 -20.74
CA CYS A 163 17.29 -17.98 -20.98
C CYS A 163 17.90 -16.67 -21.47
N ALA A 164 19.02 -16.68 -22.15
CA ALA A 164 19.79 -15.49 -22.56
C ALA A 164 18.98 -14.47 -23.38
N VAL A 165 17.86 -14.85 -23.98
CA VAL A 165 16.94 -13.97 -24.71
C VAL A 165 16.28 -12.92 -23.80
N TRP A 166 16.14 -13.19 -22.50
CA TRP A 166 15.53 -12.28 -21.52
C TRP A 166 16.51 -11.22 -20.98
N ASN A 167 17.81 -11.44 -21.21
CA ASN A 167 18.88 -10.63 -20.63
C ASN A 167 18.95 -9.20 -21.14
N VAL A 168 18.33 -8.91 -22.27
CA VAL A 168 18.74 -7.75 -23.04
C VAL A 168 17.82 -6.54 -22.83
N LEU A 169 16.58 -6.69 -22.37
CA LEU A 169 15.61 -5.59 -22.48
C LEU A 169 14.57 -5.48 -21.36
N ALA A 170 14.56 -6.30 -20.33
CA ALA A 170 13.51 -6.22 -19.32
C ALA A 170 13.92 -5.30 -18.17
N GLU A 171 13.41 -4.08 -18.16
CA GLU A 171 13.41 -3.26 -16.95
C GLU A 171 12.67 -4.00 -15.83
N CYS A 172 13.30 -4.05 -14.65
CA CYS A 172 12.78 -4.71 -13.48
C CYS A 172 12.91 -3.75 -12.29
N PHE A 173 11.95 -3.80 -11.39
CA PHE A 173 11.90 -2.91 -10.24
C PHE A 173 11.61 -3.68 -8.96
N LEU A 174 12.16 -3.23 -7.84
CA LEU A 174 11.84 -3.81 -6.54
C LEU A 174 10.37 -3.58 -6.18
N ASN A 175 9.90 -2.36 -6.38
CA ASN A 175 8.58 -1.94 -5.95
C ASN A 175 7.72 -1.43 -7.11
N VAL A 176 6.43 -1.57 -6.92
CA VAL A 176 5.38 -0.88 -7.65
C VAL A 176 4.56 -0.04 -6.68
N THR A 177 4.18 1.15 -7.09
CA THR A 177 3.49 2.12 -6.24
C THR A 177 2.29 2.73 -6.96
N ILE A 178 1.24 3.05 -6.20
CA ILE A 178 0.05 3.72 -6.72
C ILE A 178 -0.49 4.73 -5.70
N CYS A 179 -0.98 5.85 -6.21
CA CYS A 179 -1.87 6.77 -5.51
C CYS A 179 -3.22 6.78 -6.22
N ALA A 180 -4.28 6.49 -5.48
CA ALA A 180 -5.64 6.47 -6.00
C ALA A 180 -6.59 7.23 -5.06
N LYS A 181 -7.76 7.67 -5.56
CA LYS A 181 -8.73 8.53 -4.86
C LYS A 181 -10.13 7.95 -4.94
N LYS A 182 -10.88 8.04 -3.84
CA LYS A 182 -12.31 7.73 -3.77
C LYS A 182 -13.18 8.86 -4.28
#